data_77fd50d3ada28d0f65369e431c9e9abf
#
_entry.id   77fd50d3ada28d0f65369e431c9e9abf
#
_cell.length_a   1.000
_cell.length_b   1.000
_cell.length_c   1.000
_cell.angle_alpha   90.00
_cell.angle_beta   90.00
_cell.angle_gamma   90.00
#
_symmetry.space_group_name_H-M   'P 1'
#
loop_
_entity.id
_entity.type
_entity.pdbx_description
1 polymer ?
#
loop_
_entity_poly.entity_id
_entity_poly.type
_entity_poly.pdbx_seq_one_letter_code
_entity_poly.pdbx_strand_id
1 'polypeptide(L)'
;MARVALKDWKEQIRDPKIECMSRDEMTALQSDRLVKQVKNVYENVEFYRKKMDEIGVEPGDIKGIEDIGKLPFTTKEDLRANYPFGLLAVPKDKIVRVQGTSGTTGKLTLASYTQKDVDVWGECVARGLTMAGLTAEDRIHICYGYGLF
;
A
#
# COMPACT_ATOMS: atom_id res chain seq x y z
N MET A 1 8.18 -30.70 23.37
CA MET A 1 7.88 -29.37 22.78
C MET A 1 6.98 -28.62 23.76
N ALA A 2 7.50 -27.58 24.39
CA ALA A 2 6.67 -26.73 25.25
C ALA A 2 5.64 -26.01 24.34
N ARG A 3 4.35 -26.14 24.65
CA ARG A 3 3.30 -25.31 24.05
C ARG A 3 3.65 -23.86 24.42
N VAL A 4 4.00 -23.02 23.44
CA VAL A 4 4.03 -21.58 23.65
C VAL A 4 2.61 -21.21 24.06
N ALA A 5 2.44 -20.76 25.31
CA ALA A 5 1.16 -20.21 25.75
C ALA A 5 0.86 -19.03 24.83
N LEU A 6 -0.30 -19.06 24.16
CA LEU A 6 -0.77 -17.91 23.40
C LEU A 6 -0.85 -16.75 24.40
N LYS A 7 -0.04 -15.70 24.17
CA LYS A 7 -0.12 -14.45 24.92
C LYS A 7 -1.54 -13.89 24.82
N ASP A 8 -1.96 -13.11 25.79
CA ASP A 8 -3.23 -12.38 25.67
C ASP A 8 -3.26 -11.64 24.33
N TRP A 9 -4.31 -11.83 23.54
CA TRP A 9 -4.44 -11.19 22.23
C TRP A 9 -4.23 -9.67 22.26
N LYS A 10 -4.48 -9.03 23.41
CA LYS A 10 -4.22 -7.61 23.63
C LYS A 10 -2.73 -7.25 23.57
N GLU A 11 -1.85 -8.18 23.90
CA GLU A 11 -0.40 -8.01 23.77
C GLU A 11 0.07 -8.19 22.32
N GLN A 12 -0.80 -8.69 21.44
CA GLN A 12 -0.55 -8.90 20.02
C GLN A 12 -1.01 -7.72 19.14
N ILE A 13 -1.41 -6.61 19.77
CA ILE A 13 -1.85 -5.38 19.10
C ILE A 13 -0.74 -4.34 19.26
N ARG A 14 -0.19 -3.85 18.15
CA ARG A 14 0.86 -2.85 18.14
C ARG A 14 0.31 -1.42 18.28
N ASP A 15 -0.75 -1.11 17.54
CA ASP A 15 -1.41 0.20 17.57
C ASP A 15 -2.91 0.04 17.84
N PRO A 16 -3.32 -0.04 19.12
CA PRO A 16 -4.73 -0.20 19.49
C PRO A 16 -5.63 0.90 18.92
N LYS A 17 -5.11 2.11 18.74
CA LYS A 17 -5.88 3.24 18.21
C LYS A 17 -6.34 3.00 16.78
N ILE A 18 -5.51 2.37 15.97
CA ILE A 18 -5.83 2.06 14.57
C ILE A 18 -6.44 0.66 14.44
N GLU A 19 -5.87 -0.33 15.12
CA GLU A 19 -6.24 -1.73 14.94
C GLU A 19 -7.55 -2.10 15.66
N CYS A 20 -7.95 -1.33 16.67
CA CYS A 20 -9.18 -1.56 17.44
C CYS A 20 -10.25 -0.48 17.24
N MET A 21 -10.09 0.39 16.22
CA MET A 21 -11.12 1.40 15.97
C MET A 21 -12.45 0.77 15.53
N SER A 22 -13.54 1.45 15.81
CA SER A 22 -14.87 1.05 15.37
C SER A 22 -14.99 1.01 13.84
N ARG A 23 -16.03 0.33 13.32
CA ARG A 23 -16.29 0.31 11.87
C ARG A 23 -16.51 1.71 11.31
N ASP A 24 -17.20 2.57 12.05
CA ASP A 24 -17.49 3.94 11.61
C ASP A 24 -16.23 4.78 11.55
N GLU A 25 -15.35 4.69 12.56
CA GLU A 25 -14.04 5.37 12.55
C GLU A 25 -13.16 4.86 11.42
N MET A 26 -13.13 3.55 11.16
CA MET A 26 -12.40 2.96 10.05
C MET A 26 -12.94 3.44 8.70
N THR A 27 -14.26 3.47 8.54
CA THR A 27 -14.91 3.95 7.32
C THR A 27 -14.59 5.42 7.07
N ALA A 28 -14.62 6.26 8.10
CA ALA A 28 -14.24 7.67 7.99
C ALA A 28 -12.77 7.84 7.60
N LEU A 29 -11.86 7.07 8.21
CA LEU A 29 -10.43 7.08 7.89
C LEU A 29 -10.17 6.61 6.45
N GLN A 30 -10.82 5.54 6.01
CA GLN A 30 -10.69 5.01 4.65
C GLN A 30 -11.23 6.00 3.62
N SER A 31 -12.36 6.65 3.90
CA SER A 31 -12.97 7.66 3.03
C SER A 31 -12.04 8.87 2.85
N ASP A 32 -11.51 9.43 3.94
CA ASP A 32 -10.57 10.55 3.89
C ASP A 32 -9.32 10.20 3.06
N ARG A 33 -8.77 9.00 3.26
CA ARG A 33 -7.58 8.52 2.52
C ARG A 33 -7.88 8.30 1.04
N LEU A 34 -9.04 7.70 0.71
CA LEU A 34 -9.44 7.44 -0.68
C LEU A 34 -9.60 8.75 -1.45
N VAL A 35 -10.34 9.71 -0.92
CA VAL A 35 -10.56 11.01 -1.56
C VAL A 35 -9.23 11.71 -1.85
N LYS A 36 -8.33 11.74 -0.87
CA LYS A 36 -6.99 12.32 -1.04
C LYS A 36 -6.16 11.60 -2.09
N GLN A 37 -6.21 10.26 -2.10
CA GLN A 37 -5.43 9.46 -3.04
C GLN A 37 -5.96 9.59 -4.47
N VAL A 38 -7.27 9.58 -4.67
CA VAL A 38 -7.89 9.78 -5.99
C VAL A 38 -7.50 11.14 -6.56
N LYS A 39 -7.62 12.20 -5.78
CA LYS A 39 -7.16 13.53 -6.18
C LYS A 39 -5.68 13.53 -6.56
N ASN A 40 -4.83 12.94 -5.72
CA ASN A 40 -3.39 12.87 -5.95
C ASN A 40 -3.03 12.17 -7.27
N VAL A 41 -3.63 11.01 -7.54
CA VAL A 41 -3.30 10.26 -8.78
C VAL A 41 -3.90 10.91 -10.02
N TYR A 42 -5.06 11.54 -9.92
CA TYR A 42 -5.66 12.29 -11.03
C TYR A 42 -4.82 13.50 -11.43
N GLU A 43 -4.32 14.26 -10.47
CA GLU A 43 -3.52 15.45 -10.70
C GLU A 43 -2.11 15.13 -11.20
N ASN A 44 -1.50 14.04 -10.71
CA ASN A 44 -0.07 13.79 -10.90
C ASN A 44 0.25 12.60 -11.82
N VAL A 45 -0.72 11.75 -12.18
CA VAL A 45 -0.49 10.56 -13.01
C VAL A 45 -1.41 10.59 -14.23
N GLU A 46 -0.85 10.91 -15.38
CA GLU A 46 -1.58 11.05 -16.65
C GLU A 46 -2.42 9.80 -17.00
N PHE A 47 -1.88 8.61 -16.73
CA PHE A 47 -2.58 7.35 -16.95
C PHE A 47 -3.91 7.26 -16.17
N TYR A 48 -3.91 7.59 -14.88
CA TYR A 48 -5.15 7.54 -14.08
C TYR A 48 -6.12 8.63 -14.47
N ARG A 49 -5.64 9.83 -14.76
CA ARG A 49 -6.49 10.91 -15.27
C ARG A 49 -7.21 10.49 -16.54
N LYS A 50 -6.49 9.98 -17.55
CA LYS A 50 -7.11 9.50 -18.80
C LYS A 50 -8.14 8.40 -18.56
N LYS A 51 -7.82 7.40 -17.75
CA LYS A 51 -8.76 6.31 -17.43
C LYS A 51 -10.02 6.82 -16.74
N MET A 52 -9.92 7.78 -15.86
CA MET A 52 -11.08 8.38 -15.18
C MET A 52 -11.88 9.24 -16.15
N ASP A 53 -11.25 10.07 -16.96
CA ASP A 53 -11.89 10.90 -17.99
C ASP A 53 -12.66 10.04 -19.01
N GLU A 54 -12.11 8.91 -19.46
CA GLU A 54 -12.74 7.97 -20.40
C GLU A 54 -14.08 7.40 -19.90
N ILE A 55 -14.24 7.28 -18.58
CA ILE A 55 -15.47 6.79 -17.94
C ILE A 55 -16.31 7.91 -17.34
N GLY A 56 -15.91 9.17 -17.53
CA GLY A 56 -16.63 10.35 -17.04
C GLY A 56 -16.63 10.51 -15.52
N VAL A 57 -15.57 10.06 -14.84
CA VAL A 57 -15.42 10.18 -13.38
C VAL A 57 -14.36 11.22 -13.04
N GLU A 58 -14.72 12.18 -12.22
CA GLU A 58 -13.82 13.20 -11.68
C GLU A 58 -13.51 12.95 -10.20
N PRO A 59 -12.39 13.49 -9.66
CA PRO A 59 -12.08 13.37 -8.23
C PRO A 59 -13.21 13.84 -7.32
N GLY A 60 -13.99 14.83 -7.77
CA GLY A 60 -15.14 15.35 -7.05
C GLY A 60 -16.31 14.38 -6.89
N ASP A 61 -16.38 13.31 -7.67
CA ASP A 61 -17.42 12.28 -7.60
C ASP A 61 -17.17 11.24 -6.50
N ILE A 62 -15.94 11.21 -5.99
CA ILE A 62 -15.54 10.29 -4.93
C ILE A 62 -15.58 11.03 -3.60
N LYS A 63 -16.61 10.72 -2.80
CA LYS A 63 -16.85 11.35 -1.49
C LYS A 63 -16.42 10.48 -0.33
N GLY A 64 -16.38 9.17 -0.53
CA GLY A 64 -16.02 8.21 0.50
C GLY A 64 -15.72 6.82 -0.05
N ILE A 65 -15.49 5.89 0.85
CA ILE A 65 -15.11 4.50 0.50
C ILE A 65 -16.23 3.78 -0.27
N GLU A 66 -17.46 4.17 -0.10
CA GLU A 66 -18.63 3.65 -0.81
C GLU A 66 -18.58 3.91 -2.31
N ASP A 67 -17.86 4.95 -2.73
CA ASP A 67 -17.72 5.33 -4.13
C ASP A 67 -16.58 4.58 -4.85
N ILE A 68 -15.84 3.70 -4.16
CA ILE A 68 -14.68 3.00 -4.73
C ILE A 68 -15.03 2.23 -6.01
N GLY A 69 -16.28 1.74 -6.11
CA GLY A 69 -16.78 1.02 -7.28
C GLY A 69 -16.91 1.87 -8.54
N LYS A 70 -16.85 3.21 -8.44
CA LYS A 70 -16.85 4.12 -9.59
C LYS A 70 -15.48 4.22 -10.27
N LEU A 71 -14.41 3.83 -9.57
CA LEU A 71 -13.04 3.95 -10.07
C LEU A 71 -12.69 2.84 -11.06
N PRO A 72 -11.89 3.14 -12.10
CA PRO A 72 -11.44 2.14 -13.05
C PRO A 72 -10.44 1.18 -12.41
N PHE A 73 -10.45 -0.09 -12.82
CA PHE A 73 -9.45 -1.06 -12.41
C PHE A 73 -8.09 -0.78 -13.04
N THR A 74 -7.02 -1.13 -12.32
CA THR A 74 -5.66 -1.18 -12.84
C THR A 74 -5.26 -2.63 -13.04
N THR A 75 -4.78 -2.97 -14.23
CA THR A 75 -4.35 -4.34 -14.58
C THR A 75 -2.83 -4.46 -14.58
N LYS A 76 -2.32 -5.69 -14.67
CA LYS A 76 -0.88 -5.93 -14.80
C LYS A 76 -0.32 -5.39 -16.12
N GLU A 77 -1.13 -5.39 -17.16
CA GLU A 77 -0.80 -4.82 -18.48
C GLU A 77 -0.64 -3.30 -18.38
N ASP A 78 -1.49 -2.63 -17.62
CA ASP A 78 -1.37 -1.20 -17.35
C ASP A 78 -0.03 -0.86 -16.66
N LEU A 79 0.37 -1.68 -15.68
CA LEU A 79 1.67 -1.51 -15.01
C LEU A 79 2.85 -1.66 -15.99
N ARG A 80 2.75 -2.60 -16.91
CA ARG A 80 3.79 -2.85 -17.94
C ARG A 80 3.85 -1.76 -18.98
N ALA A 81 2.67 -1.27 -19.41
CA ALA A 81 2.58 -0.21 -20.40
C ALA A 81 3.16 1.11 -19.89
N ASN A 82 3.11 1.32 -18.58
CA ASN A 82 3.65 2.52 -17.91
C ASN A 82 5.07 2.32 -17.33
N TYR A 83 5.76 1.24 -17.71
CA TYR A 83 7.15 0.99 -17.31
C TYR A 83 8.08 2.09 -17.85
N PRO A 84 9.10 2.55 -17.11
CA PRO A 84 9.41 2.17 -15.74
C PRO A 84 8.75 3.07 -14.67
N PHE A 85 8.38 4.30 -15.00
CA PHE A 85 8.01 5.34 -14.03
C PHE A 85 6.73 6.11 -14.39
N GLY A 86 5.95 5.64 -15.34
CA GLY A 86 4.73 6.32 -15.81
C GLY A 86 3.60 6.42 -14.77
N LEU A 87 3.70 5.68 -13.67
CA LEU A 87 2.71 5.70 -12.58
C LEU A 87 3.20 6.45 -11.32
N LEU A 88 4.31 7.18 -11.40
CA LEU A 88 4.76 7.99 -10.26
C LEU A 88 3.85 9.19 -10.06
N ALA A 89 3.34 9.34 -8.84
CA ALA A 89 2.60 10.51 -8.38
C ALA A 89 3.50 11.56 -7.68
N VAL A 90 4.81 11.36 -7.72
CA VAL A 90 5.81 12.24 -7.11
C VAL A 90 7.03 12.40 -8.03
N PRO A 91 7.82 13.47 -7.90
CA PRO A 91 9.10 13.61 -8.60
C PRO A 91 10.06 12.46 -8.29
N LYS A 92 10.91 12.09 -9.27
CA LYS A 92 11.84 10.94 -9.15
C LYS A 92 12.86 11.10 -8.02
N ASP A 93 13.25 12.30 -7.67
CA ASP A 93 14.17 12.60 -6.55
C ASP A 93 13.59 12.27 -5.17
N LYS A 94 12.28 12.02 -5.08
CA LYS A 94 11.61 11.55 -3.85
C LYS A 94 11.61 10.03 -3.70
N ILE A 95 12.05 9.30 -4.72
CA ILE A 95 12.09 7.84 -4.69
C ILE A 95 13.36 7.39 -3.97
N VAL A 96 13.20 6.63 -2.89
CA VAL A 96 14.30 6.09 -2.08
C VAL A 96 14.51 4.60 -2.32
N ARG A 97 13.52 3.91 -2.92
CA ARG A 97 13.60 2.47 -3.22
C ARG A 97 12.84 2.14 -4.49
N VAL A 98 13.42 1.25 -5.28
CA VAL A 98 12.76 0.63 -6.44
C VAL A 98 12.84 -0.88 -6.28
N GLN A 99 11.74 -1.58 -6.57
CA GLN A 99 11.66 -3.03 -6.51
C GLN A 99 10.95 -3.57 -7.74
N GLY A 100 11.48 -4.65 -8.30
CA GLY A 100 10.89 -5.33 -9.45
C GLY A 100 10.11 -6.58 -9.05
N THR A 101 9.20 -7.02 -9.91
CA THR A 101 8.59 -8.35 -9.82
C THR A 101 9.45 -9.35 -10.59
N SER A 102 9.41 -10.63 -10.25
CA SER A 102 10.20 -11.70 -10.90
C SER A 102 9.92 -11.88 -12.39
N GLY A 103 8.93 -11.21 -12.95
CA GLY A 103 8.70 -11.15 -14.40
C GLY A 103 8.57 -12.51 -15.10
N THR A 104 7.87 -13.47 -14.51
CA THR A 104 7.65 -14.81 -15.07
C THR A 104 7.14 -14.81 -16.53
N THR A 105 6.66 -13.67 -17.01
CA THR A 105 6.18 -13.45 -18.40
C THR A 105 7.09 -12.52 -19.21
N GLY A 106 8.35 -12.35 -18.81
CA GLY A 106 9.39 -11.65 -19.58
C GLY A 106 9.55 -10.15 -19.35
N LYS A 107 8.54 -9.44 -18.86
CA LYS A 107 8.64 -8.00 -18.53
C LYS A 107 8.45 -7.77 -17.04
N LEU A 108 9.43 -7.10 -16.42
CA LEU A 108 9.33 -6.63 -15.05
C LEU A 108 8.24 -5.58 -14.90
N THR A 109 7.57 -5.57 -13.77
CA THR A 109 6.86 -4.39 -13.27
C THR A 109 7.68 -3.80 -12.14
N LEU A 110 7.83 -2.48 -12.13
CA LEU A 110 8.53 -1.77 -11.07
C LEU A 110 7.56 -1.12 -10.11
N ALA A 111 7.84 -1.27 -8.83
CA ALA A 111 7.24 -0.49 -7.76
C ALA A 111 8.30 0.46 -7.19
N SER A 112 7.95 1.72 -7.07
CA SER A 112 8.83 2.78 -6.57
C SER A 112 8.26 3.35 -5.29
N TYR A 113 9.08 3.56 -4.29
CA TYR A 113 8.66 3.92 -2.94
C TYR A 113 9.34 5.21 -2.50
N THR A 114 8.56 6.12 -1.93
CA THR A 114 9.07 7.25 -1.15
C THR A 114 9.48 6.78 0.25
N GLN A 115 10.16 7.63 1.01
CA GLN A 115 10.46 7.32 2.41
C GLN A 115 9.19 7.03 3.21
N LYS A 116 8.13 7.82 3.00
CA LYS A 116 6.83 7.59 3.64
C LYS A 116 6.23 6.22 3.32
N ASP A 117 6.36 5.76 2.07
CA ASP A 117 5.85 4.42 1.70
C ASP A 117 6.64 3.32 2.40
N VAL A 118 7.97 3.48 2.53
CA VAL A 118 8.84 2.55 3.28
C VAL A 118 8.47 2.53 4.75
N ASP A 119 8.19 3.68 5.36
CA ASP A 119 7.78 3.79 6.77
C ASP A 119 6.42 3.10 6.99
N VAL A 120 5.45 3.33 6.10
CA VAL A 120 4.14 2.64 6.14
C VAL A 120 4.30 1.13 5.98
N TRP A 121 5.15 0.69 5.05
CA TRP A 121 5.45 -0.74 4.87
C TRP A 121 6.08 -1.34 6.12
N GLY A 122 7.08 -0.66 6.71
CA GLY A 122 7.69 -1.08 7.97
C GLY A 122 6.67 -1.23 9.09
N GLU A 123 5.73 -0.28 9.22
CA GLU A 123 4.66 -0.36 10.21
C GLU A 123 3.71 -1.55 9.95
N CYS A 124 3.35 -1.81 8.70
CA CYS A 124 2.52 -2.99 8.37
C CYS A 124 3.21 -4.30 8.72
N VAL A 125 4.52 -4.42 8.44
CA VAL A 125 5.32 -5.60 8.81
C VAL A 125 5.41 -5.74 10.32
N ALA A 126 5.66 -4.64 11.04
CA ALA A 126 5.73 -4.62 12.50
C ALA A 126 4.42 -5.09 13.15
N ARG A 127 3.25 -4.68 12.62
CA ARG A 127 1.94 -5.19 13.08
C ARG A 127 1.81 -6.68 12.87
N GLY A 128 2.18 -7.18 11.68
CA GLY A 128 2.16 -8.61 11.40
C GLY A 128 3.04 -9.42 12.34
N LEU A 129 4.24 -8.93 12.64
CA LEU A 129 5.16 -9.57 13.58
C LEU A 129 4.63 -9.53 15.02
N THR A 130 4.09 -8.38 15.46
CA THR A 130 3.47 -8.26 16.79
C THR A 130 2.28 -9.20 16.93
N MET A 131 1.44 -9.30 15.91
CA MET A 131 0.30 -10.23 15.88
C MET A 131 0.76 -11.70 15.96
N ALA A 132 1.93 -12.03 15.41
CA ALA A 132 2.57 -13.33 15.57
C ALA A 132 3.22 -13.54 16.94
N GLY A 133 3.15 -12.55 17.84
CA GLY A 133 3.68 -12.62 19.21
C GLY A 133 5.12 -12.16 19.37
N LEU A 134 5.74 -11.56 18.33
CA LEU A 134 7.10 -11.04 18.44
C LEU A 134 7.13 -9.71 19.20
N THR A 135 8.22 -9.52 19.93
CA THR A 135 8.49 -8.33 20.76
C THR A 135 9.83 -7.71 20.38
N ALA A 136 10.18 -6.58 20.97
CA ALA A 136 11.49 -5.94 20.79
C ALA A 136 12.67 -6.78 21.33
N GLU A 137 12.40 -7.79 22.14
CA GLU A 137 13.41 -8.69 22.70
C GLU A 137 13.74 -9.87 21.79
N ASP A 138 12.90 -10.13 20.79
CA ASP A 138 13.07 -11.23 19.86
C ASP A 138 14.14 -10.91 18.80
N ARG A 139 14.86 -11.93 18.37
CA ARG A 139 15.81 -11.86 17.28
C ARG A 139 15.22 -12.49 16.04
N ILE A 140 15.19 -11.72 14.96
CA ILE A 140 14.66 -12.14 13.66
C ILE A 140 15.82 -12.34 12.70
N HIS A 141 15.86 -13.49 12.05
CA HIS A 141 16.77 -13.75 10.94
C HIS A 141 16.00 -13.67 9.63
N ILE A 142 16.42 -12.78 8.72
CA ILE A 142 15.80 -12.58 7.42
C ILE A 142 16.65 -13.32 6.38
N CYS A 143 16.04 -14.34 5.76
CA CYS A 143 16.71 -15.26 4.83
C CYS A 143 16.14 -15.12 3.41
N TYR A 144 16.38 -14.02 2.73
CA TYR A 144 16.09 -13.89 1.30
C TYR A 144 17.17 -13.08 0.58
N GLY A 145 17.21 -13.18 -0.76
CA GLY A 145 18.15 -12.41 -1.56
C GLY A 145 17.82 -10.94 -1.60
N TYR A 146 18.82 -10.10 -1.36
CA TYR A 146 18.70 -8.65 -1.46
C TYR A 146 19.12 -8.21 -2.86
N GLY A 147 18.18 -8.19 -3.79
CA GLY A 147 18.40 -7.75 -5.15
C GLY A 147 17.28 -6.82 -5.59
N LEU A 148 16.95 -6.85 -6.88
CA LEU A 148 15.88 -6.06 -7.46
C LEU A 148 14.48 -6.58 -7.04
N PHE A 149 14.39 -7.84 -6.60
CA PHE A 149 13.15 -8.51 -6.22
C PHE A 149 12.92 -8.45 -4.73
#